data_14405c9e84402e21fb4019e7061cfc48
#
_entry.id   14405c9e84402e21fb4019e7061cfc48
#
_cell.length_a   1.000
_cell.length_b   1.000
_cell.length_c   1.000
_cell.angle_alpha   90.00
_cell.angle_beta   90.00
_cell.angle_gamma   90.00
#
_symmetry.space_group_name_H-M   'P 1'
#
loop_
_entity.id
_entity.type
_entity.pdbx_description
1 polymer ?
#
loop_
_entity_poly.entity_id
_entity_poly.type
_entity_poly.pdbx_seq_one_letter_code
_entity_poly.pdbx_strand_id
1 'polypeptide(L)'
;MTEYNVTVSIIIPHWNGIDILSECLSSLFRTNHNSYEVIVVDNASTDGSQSWVKNTYPQIKLIENKKNYGYAGGCNLGALEAKGDYLVFLNA
;
A
#
# COMPACT_ATOMS: atom_id res chain seq x y z
N MET A 1 25.24 10.10 14.81
CA MET A 1 25.06 10.68 13.48
C MET A 1 23.65 10.48 12.98
N THR A 2 23.13 11.48 12.43
CA THR A 2 21.77 11.40 11.90
C THR A 2 21.79 10.96 10.45
N GLU A 3 21.02 9.97 10.17
CA GLU A 3 20.85 9.52 8.80
C GLU A 3 19.74 10.34 8.17
N TYR A 4 20.04 10.92 7.04
CA TYR A 4 19.02 11.61 6.28
C TYR A 4 18.65 10.74 5.09
N ASN A 5 17.81 9.79 5.35
CA ASN A 5 17.31 8.94 4.31
C ASN A 5 16.08 9.60 3.73
N VAL A 6 16.09 9.76 2.42
CA VAL A 6 14.88 10.13 1.72
C VAL A 6 13.93 8.95 1.85
N THR A 7 12.79 9.17 2.47
CA THR A 7 11.81 8.11 2.63
C THR A 7 10.68 8.29 1.63
N VAL A 8 10.18 7.17 1.16
CA VAL A 8 9.12 7.14 0.18
C VAL A 8 7.95 6.36 0.75
N SER A 9 6.76 6.92 0.61
CA SER A 9 5.53 6.21 0.94
C SER A 9 4.90 5.74 -0.36
N ILE A 10 4.74 4.43 -0.49
CA ILE A 10 4.15 3.84 -1.68
C ILE A 10 2.71 3.48 -1.33
N ILE A 11 1.77 4.14 -1.99
CA ILE A 11 0.36 4.03 -1.69
C ILE A 11 -0.31 3.26 -2.80
N ILE A 12 -0.99 2.17 -2.44
CA ILE A 12 -1.59 1.26 -3.38
C ILE A 12 -3.07 1.12 -3.06
N PRO A 13 -3.94 1.91 -3.71
CA PRO A 13 -5.37 1.67 -3.59
C PRO A 13 -5.72 0.35 -4.27
N HIS A 14 -6.56 -0.42 -3.63
CA HIS A 14 -6.87 -1.77 -4.11
C HIS A 14 -8.34 -2.09 -3.87
N TRP A 15 -8.98 -2.72 -4.85
CA TRP A 15 -10.31 -3.28 -4.71
C TRP A 15 -10.37 -4.57 -5.48
N ASN A 16 -10.49 -5.68 -4.78
CA ASN A 16 -10.56 -7.04 -5.33
C ASN A 16 -9.41 -7.32 -6.31
N GLY A 17 -9.03 -8.55 -6.44
CA GLY A 17 -7.96 -8.95 -7.34
C GLY A 17 -6.68 -9.26 -6.58
N ILE A 18 -6.73 -10.29 -5.72
CA ILE A 18 -5.56 -10.72 -4.96
C ILE A 18 -4.38 -11.02 -5.88
N ASP A 19 -4.64 -11.63 -7.05
CA ASP A 19 -3.56 -11.99 -7.97
C ASP A 19 -2.81 -10.79 -8.47
N ILE A 20 -3.53 -9.73 -8.83
CA ILE A 20 -2.91 -8.50 -9.31
C ILE A 20 -2.12 -7.84 -8.20
N LEU A 21 -2.71 -7.77 -7.02
CA LEU A 21 -2.03 -7.18 -5.86
C LEU A 21 -0.79 -8.00 -5.51
N SER A 22 -0.89 -9.31 -5.56
CA SER A 22 0.23 -10.20 -5.26
C SER A 22 1.40 -9.96 -6.20
N GLU A 23 1.14 -9.82 -7.50
CA GLU A 23 2.19 -9.52 -8.46
C GLU A 23 2.82 -8.16 -8.20
N CYS A 24 1.99 -7.17 -7.91
CA CYS A 24 2.47 -5.83 -7.60
C CYS A 24 3.41 -5.85 -6.40
N LEU A 25 2.98 -6.48 -5.31
CA LEU A 25 3.77 -6.52 -4.08
C LEU A 25 5.02 -7.37 -4.23
N SER A 26 4.94 -8.48 -4.95
CA SER A 26 6.12 -9.31 -5.21
C SER A 26 7.19 -8.53 -5.97
N SER A 27 6.78 -7.79 -7.00
CA SER A 27 7.71 -6.98 -7.77
C SER A 27 8.31 -5.88 -6.92
N LEU A 28 7.48 -5.24 -6.12
CA LEU A 28 7.91 -4.15 -5.26
C LEU A 28 8.95 -4.61 -4.25
N PHE A 29 8.67 -5.72 -3.58
CA PHE A 29 9.56 -6.22 -2.52
C PHE A 29 10.80 -6.91 -3.03
N ARG A 30 10.91 -7.15 -4.34
CA ARG A 30 12.17 -7.59 -4.93
C ARG A 30 13.15 -6.44 -5.06
N THR A 31 12.65 -5.21 -5.02
CA THR A 31 13.50 -4.04 -5.08
C THR A 31 14.17 -3.87 -3.71
N ASN A 32 15.48 -3.82 -3.72
CA ASN A 32 16.23 -3.77 -2.48
C ASN A 32 16.40 -2.33 -2.00
N HIS A 33 15.32 -1.77 -1.48
CA HIS A 33 15.34 -0.45 -0.90
C HIS A 33 14.92 -0.51 0.56
N ASN A 34 15.62 0.25 1.39
CA ASN A 34 15.32 0.27 2.81
C ASN A 34 14.59 1.53 3.26
N SER A 35 14.32 2.42 2.33
CA SER A 35 13.80 3.74 2.68
C SER A 35 12.40 3.96 2.15
N TYR A 36 11.55 2.94 2.23
CA TYR A 36 10.16 3.13 1.84
C TYR A 36 9.23 2.36 2.77
N GLU A 37 8.03 2.86 2.87
CA GLU A 37 6.93 2.17 3.50
C GLU A 37 5.88 1.86 2.45
N VAL A 38 5.12 0.81 2.67
CA VAL A 38 4.04 0.42 1.76
C VAL A 38 2.72 0.54 2.49
N ILE A 39 1.79 1.26 1.89
CA ILE A 39 0.45 1.44 2.42
C ILE A 39 -0.54 0.91 1.38
N VAL A 40 -1.24 -0.15 1.72
CA VAL A 40 -2.33 -0.66 0.89
C VAL A 40 -3.63 -0.09 1.42
N VAL A 41 -4.37 0.60 0.57
CA VAL A 41 -5.67 1.13 0.94
C VAL A 41 -6.72 0.23 0.31
N ASP A 42 -7.32 -0.63 1.10
CA ASP A 42 -8.30 -1.57 0.61
C ASP A 42 -9.69 -0.93 0.60
N ASN A 43 -10.27 -0.82 -0.58
CA ASN A 43 -11.55 -0.16 -0.80
C ASN A 43 -12.72 -1.14 -0.66
N ALA A 44 -12.79 -1.81 0.48
CA ALA A 44 -13.87 -2.74 0.81
C ALA A 44 -13.90 -3.95 -0.11
N SER A 45 -12.75 -4.58 -0.31
CA SER A 45 -12.68 -5.82 -1.08
C SER A 45 -13.50 -6.92 -0.43
N THR A 46 -14.07 -7.77 -1.27
CA THR A 46 -14.89 -8.90 -0.84
C THR A 46 -14.26 -10.25 -1.19
N ASP A 47 -13.03 -10.24 -1.69
CA ASP A 47 -12.37 -11.47 -2.16
C ASP A 47 -11.32 -12.01 -1.17
N GLY A 48 -11.27 -11.47 0.04
CA GLY A 48 -10.27 -11.90 1.03
C GLY A 48 -8.95 -11.16 0.94
N SER A 49 -8.86 -10.11 0.13
CA SER A 49 -7.63 -9.34 -0.04
C SER A 49 -7.09 -8.85 1.29
N GLN A 50 -7.96 -8.38 2.17
CA GLN A 50 -7.54 -7.81 3.45
C GLN A 50 -6.80 -8.83 4.31
N SER A 51 -7.42 -9.99 4.49
CA SER A 51 -6.79 -11.06 5.27
C SER A 51 -5.52 -11.55 4.62
N TRP A 52 -5.53 -11.63 3.30
CA TRP A 52 -4.35 -12.08 2.57
C TRP A 52 -3.16 -11.14 2.78
N VAL A 53 -3.39 -9.82 2.73
CA VAL A 53 -2.32 -8.85 2.97
C VAL A 53 -1.80 -8.98 4.39
N LYS A 54 -2.69 -9.04 5.37
CA LYS A 54 -2.29 -9.14 6.78
C LYS A 54 -1.43 -10.36 7.04
N ASN A 55 -1.79 -11.48 6.44
CA ASN A 55 -1.10 -12.74 6.67
C ASN A 55 0.20 -12.85 5.89
N THR A 56 0.23 -12.30 4.68
CA THR A 56 1.38 -12.46 3.80
C THR A 56 2.44 -11.37 4.03
N TYR A 57 2.00 -10.15 4.27
CA TYR A 57 2.90 -9.00 4.42
C TYR A 57 2.51 -8.20 5.67
N PRO A 58 2.79 -8.72 6.86
CA PRO A 58 2.40 -8.02 8.10
C PRO A 58 3.07 -6.67 8.27
N GLN A 59 4.16 -6.40 7.53
CA GLN A 59 4.85 -5.12 7.61
C GLN A 59 4.11 -4.02 6.83
N ILE A 60 3.19 -4.37 5.94
CA ILE A 60 2.42 -3.39 5.18
C ILE A 60 1.42 -2.71 6.10
N LYS A 61 1.32 -1.39 5.97
CA LYS A 61 0.24 -0.66 6.62
C LYS A 61 -1.02 -0.82 5.79
N LEU A 62 -2.00 -1.48 6.35
CA LEU A 62 -3.26 -1.75 5.65
C LEU A 62 -4.35 -0.84 6.19
N ILE A 63 -4.97 -0.09 5.29
CA ILE A 63 -6.14 0.73 5.60
C ILE A 63 -7.34 -0.01 5.02
N GLU A 64 -8.29 -0.36 5.88
CA GLU A 64 -9.47 -1.11 5.47
C GLU A 64 -10.67 -0.17 5.45
N ASN A 65 -11.04 0.26 4.25
CA ASN A 65 -12.19 1.12 4.09
C ASN A 65 -13.47 0.29 4.14
N LYS A 66 -14.54 0.91 4.65
CA LYS A 66 -15.83 0.24 4.74
C LYS A 66 -16.60 0.30 3.43
N LYS A 67 -16.18 1.14 2.51
CA LYS A 67 -16.77 1.22 1.18
C LYS A 67 -15.69 1.62 0.18
N ASN A 68 -16.01 1.47 -1.09
CA ASN A 68 -15.08 1.81 -2.15
C ASN A 68 -15.15 3.29 -2.45
N TYR A 69 -14.09 4.01 -2.13
CA TYR A 69 -13.98 5.45 -2.36
C TYR A 69 -13.32 5.78 -3.71
N GLY A 70 -13.04 4.76 -4.53
CA GLY A 70 -12.40 4.94 -5.81
C GLY A 70 -10.90 5.13 -5.67
N TYR A 71 -10.24 5.29 -6.82
CA TYR A 71 -8.80 5.42 -6.85
C TYR A 71 -8.34 6.71 -6.14
N ALA A 72 -8.93 7.83 -6.51
CA ALA A 72 -8.54 9.11 -5.93
C ALA A 72 -8.82 9.14 -4.43
N GLY A 73 -9.97 8.63 -3.99
CA GLY A 73 -10.29 8.57 -2.58
C GLY A 73 -9.32 7.69 -1.82
N GLY A 74 -8.95 6.55 -2.40
CA GLY A 74 -7.96 5.68 -1.79
C GLY A 74 -6.59 6.34 -1.70
N CYS A 75 -6.17 7.03 -2.76
CA CYS A 75 -4.92 7.76 -2.75
C CYS A 75 -4.90 8.82 -1.64
N ASN A 76 -5.99 9.56 -1.49
CA ASN A 76 -6.07 10.59 -0.48
C ASN A 76 -5.99 10.02 0.93
N LEU A 77 -6.68 8.92 1.17
CA LEU A 77 -6.65 8.28 2.49
C LEU A 77 -5.26 7.72 2.81
N GLY A 78 -4.62 7.12 1.82
CA GLY A 78 -3.25 6.65 2.00
C GLY A 78 -2.28 7.79 2.27
N ALA A 79 -2.44 8.89 1.56
CA ALA A 79 -1.58 10.05 1.74
C ALA A 79 -1.67 10.62 3.15
N LEU A 80 -2.85 10.59 3.76
CA LEU A 80 -3.03 11.07 5.13
C LEU A 80 -2.23 10.24 6.13
N GLU A 81 -2.00 8.98 5.84
CA GLU A 81 -1.27 8.08 6.72
C GLU A 81 0.22 8.02 6.39
N ALA A 82 0.63 8.60 5.29
CA ALA A 82 2.00 8.47 4.81
C ALA A 82 2.96 9.30 5.65
N LYS A 83 4.13 8.74 5.88
CA LYS A 83 5.19 9.40 6.65
C LYS A 83 6.42 9.71 5.82
N GLY A 84 6.44 9.29 4.57
CA GLY A 84 7.57 9.51 3.70
C GLY A 84 7.67 10.95 3.21
N ASP A 85 8.86 11.30 2.76
CA ASP A 85 9.10 12.61 2.18
C ASP A 85 8.50 12.73 0.78
N TYR A 86 8.38 11.60 0.10
CA TYR A 86 7.79 11.52 -1.23
C TYR A 86 6.69 10.49 -1.25
N LEU A 87 5.68 10.75 -2.06
CA LEU A 87 4.56 9.83 -2.22
C LEU A 87 4.59 9.26 -3.63
N VAL A 88 4.44 7.93 -3.72
CA VAL A 88 4.30 7.25 -5.00
C VAL A 88 2.97 6.51 -4.97
N PHE A 89 2.18 6.69 -6.00
CA PHE A 89 0.88 6.04 -6.10
C PHE A 89 0.94 4.96 -7.17
N LEU A 90 0.63 3.74 -6.79
CA LEU A 90 0.59 2.62 -7.71
C LEU A 90 -0.84 2.14 -7.85
N ASN A 91 -1.20 1.79 -9.07
CA ASN A 91 -2.53 1.26 -9.36
C ASN A 91 -2.46 -0.26 -9.38
N ALA A 92 -3.23 -0.88 -8.50
CA ALA A 92 -3.25 -2.35 -8.41
C ALA A 92 -4.65 -2.90 -8.14
#